data_618edec3fd2f8f5db34fbbf7bf58d3e8
#
_entry.id   618edec3fd2f8f5db34fbbf7bf58d3e8
#
_cell.length_a   1.000
_cell.length_b   1.000
_cell.length_c   1.000
_cell.angle_alpha   90.00
_cell.angle_beta   90.00
_cell.angle_gamma   90.00
#
_symmetry.space_group_name_H-M   'P 1'
#
loop_
_entity.id
_entity.type
_entity.pdbx_description
1 polymer ?
#
loop_
_entity_poly.entity_id
_entity_poly.type
_entity_poly.pdbx_seq_one_letter_code
_entity_poly.pdbx_strand_id
1 'polypeptide(L)'
;MPFSPPKTQLLDTILPSEPLLLMGAGPVPISHAVSRANGVVINHLGETMDKVVRNVKKMGRYAFQTVSDKIIGVSGPASAAME
;
A
#
# COMPACT_ATOMS: atom_id res chain seq x y z
N MET A 1 25.34 -17.35 24.02
CA MET A 1 23.99 -16.80 24.09
C MET A 1 23.04 -17.89 24.56
N PRO A 2 22.20 -17.60 25.54
CA PRO A 2 21.25 -18.60 26.02
C PRO A 2 20.13 -18.91 25.02
N PHE A 3 19.95 -18.08 24.02
CA PHE A 3 18.90 -18.29 23.03
C PHE A 3 19.51 -18.49 21.66
N SER A 4 19.01 -19.48 20.92
CA SER A 4 19.37 -19.68 19.53
C SER A 4 18.15 -19.35 18.66
N PRO A 5 18.37 -18.95 17.38
CA PRO A 5 17.24 -18.67 16.50
C PRO A 5 16.34 -19.92 16.36
N PRO A 6 15.02 -19.77 16.37
CA PRO A 6 14.14 -20.91 16.16
C PRO A 6 14.24 -21.39 14.70
N LYS A 7 14.02 -22.68 14.52
CA LYS A 7 13.93 -23.24 13.18
C LYS A 7 12.53 -22.96 12.64
N THR A 8 12.48 -22.26 11.53
CA THR A 8 11.20 -21.91 10.89
C THR A 8 11.24 -22.29 9.42
N GLN A 9 10.08 -22.44 8.83
CA GLN A 9 9.97 -22.64 7.39
C GLN A 9 10.27 -21.34 6.67
N LEU A 10 10.89 -21.44 5.48
CA LEU A 10 11.09 -20.27 4.64
C LEU A 10 9.74 -19.78 4.11
N LEU A 11 9.60 -18.46 3.96
CA LEU A 11 8.35 -17.88 3.51
C LEU A 11 7.90 -18.41 2.15
N ASP A 12 8.83 -18.65 1.24
CA ASP A 12 8.49 -19.16 -0.09
C ASP A 12 7.93 -20.59 -0.06
N THR A 13 8.08 -21.31 1.05
CA THR A 13 7.51 -22.66 1.19
C THR A 13 6.11 -22.65 1.80
N ILE A 14 5.69 -21.54 2.41
CA ILE A 14 4.37 -21.44 3.05
C ILE A 14 3.45 -20.45 2.35
N LEU A 15 4.00 -19.47 1.62
CA LEU A 15 3.19 -18.51 0.89
C LEU A 15 2.77 -19.12 -0.46
N PRO A 16 1.54 -18.81 -0.94
CA PRO A 16 1.14 -19.28 -2.26
C PRO A 16 2.00 -18.60 -3.34
N SER A 17 2.29 -19.35 -4.41
CA SER A 17 3.07 -18.82 -5.54
C SER A 17 2.27 -17.87 -6.41
N GLU A 18 0.94 -17.98 -6.38
CA GLU A 18 0.04 -17.14 -7.16
C GLU A 18 -0.84 -16.34 -6.24
N PRO A 19 -1.19 -15.09 -6.61
CA PRO A 19 -2.13 -14.31 -5.81
C PRO A 19 -3.48 -15.02 -5.71
N LEU A 20 -4.05 -14.98 -4.51
CA LEU A 20 -5.37 -15.55 -4.27
C LEU A 20 -6.44 -14.54 -4.69
N LEU A 21 -7.52 -15.05 -5.29
CA LEU A 21 -8.69 -14.23 -5.57
C LEU A 21 -9.61 -14.26 -4.35
N LEU A 22 -9.62 -13.15 -3.62
CA LEU A 22 -10.39 -13.02 -2.39
C LEU A 22 -11.50 -11.99 -2.61
N MET A 23 -12.72 -12.35 -2.27
CA MET A 23 -13.91 -11.53 -2.53
C MET A 23 -14.67 -11.18 -1.27
N GLY A 24 -14.02 -11.30 -0.12
CA GLY A 24 -14.62 -10.96 1.18
C GLY A 24 -14.31 -9.53 1.61
N ALA A 25 -14.66 -9.24 2.86
CA ALA A 25 -14.41 -7.93 3.45
C ALA A 25 -12.92 -7.63 3.67
N GLY A 26 -12.11 -8.65 3.64
CA GLY A 26 -10.65 -8.59 3.79
C GLY A 26 -10.12 -9.96 4.11
N PRO A 27 -8.84 -10.22 3.81
CA PRO A 27 -7.91 -9.37 3.06
C PRO A 27 -8.30 -9.22 1.59
N VAL A 28 -7.66 -8.27 0.92
CA VAL A 28 -7.95 -7.94 -0.48
C VAL A 28 -6.72 -8.20 -1.33
N PRO A 29 -6.85 -8.90 -2.47
CA PRO A 29 -5.72 -9.07 -3.37
C PRO A 29 -5.34 -7.74 -4.04
N ILE A 30 -4.05 -7.56 -4.27
CA ILE A 30 -3.55 -6.39 -5.00
C ILE A 30 -2.82 -6.86 -6.25
N SER A 31 -2.78 -6.00 -7.26
CA SER A 31 -2.11 -6.32 -8.51
C SER A 31 -0.60 -6.38 -8.32
N HIS A 32 0.09 -7.09 -9.23
CA HIS A 32 1.55 -7.15 -9.21
C HIS A 32 2.18 -5.76 -9.35
N ALA A 33 1.57 -4.87 -10.13
CA ALA A 33 2.08 -3.52 -10.30
C ALA A 33 2.04 -2.74 -8.98
N VAL A 34 0.94 -2.84 -8.24
CA VAL A 34 0.81 -2.18 -6.93
C VAL A 34 1.80 -2.79 -5.93
N SER A 35 1.89 -4.12 -5.91
CA SER A 35 2.80 -4.82 -5.01
C SER A 35 4.26 -4.44 -5.27
N ARG A 36 4.63 -4.33 -6.56
CA ARG A 36 5.98 -3.92 -6.94
C ARG A 36 6.27 -2.49 -6.52
N ALA A 37 5.31 -1.59 -6.69
CA ALA A 37 5.46 -0.19 -6.30
C ALA A 37 5.68 -0.05 -4.79
N ASN A 38 4.99 -0.87 -3.99
CA ASN A 38 5.13 -0.85 -2.54
C ASN A 38 6.52 -1.27 -2.07
N GLY A 39 7.27 -1.99 -2.91
CA GLY A 39 8.62 -2.43 -2.57
C GLY A 39 9.71 -1.40 -2.81
N VAL A 40 9.37 -0.25 -3.37
CA VAL A 40 10.36 0.80 -3.70
C VAL A 40 10.39 1.83 -2.58
N VAL A 41 11.58 2.03 -2.01
CA VAL A 41 11.78 3.03 -0.95
C VAL A 41 12.21 4.34 -1.58
N ILE A 42 11.51 5.42 -1.23
CA ILE A 42 11.85 6.76 -1.68
C ILE A 42 12.02 7.66 -0.46
N ASN A 43 12.77 8.74 -0.64
CA ASN A 43 12.92 9.74 0.41
C ASN A 43 11.57 10.43 0.63
N HIS A 44 11.17 10.59 1.90
CA HIS A 44 9.92 11.26 2.25
C HIS A 44 9.96 12.77 1.97
N LEU A 45 11.15 13.30 1.73
CA LEU A 45 11.34 14.71 1.34
C LEU A 45 11.98 14.74 -0.05
N GLY A 46 11.69 15.80 -0.79
CA GLY A 46 12.33 16.04 -2.05
C GLY A 46 11.42 15.89 -3.24
N GLU A 47 12.02 15.96 -4.41
CA GLU A 47 11.32 16.07 -5.67
C GLU A 47 10.50 14.82 -6.01
N THR A 48 11.03 13.63 -5.73
CA THR A 48 10.34 12.39 -6.04
C THR A 48 9.04 12.28 -5.25
N MET A 49 9.09 12.56 -3.96
CA MET A 49 7.89 12.53 -3.12
C MET A 49 6.88 13.60 -3.57
N ASP A 50 7.36 14.80 -3.92
CA ASP A 50 6.49 15.85 -4.42
C ASP A 50 5.72 15.43 -5.66
N LYS A 51 6.39 14.74 -6.59
CA LYS A 51 5.76 14.24 -7.81
C LYS A 51 4.71 13.17 -7.49
N VAL A 52 5.02 12.27 -6.57
CA VAL A 52 4.08 11.22 -6.16
C VAL A 52 2.83 11.84 -5.53
N VAL A 53 3.01 12.78 -4.62
CA VAL A 53 1.89 13.45 -3.94
C VAL A 53 1.02 14.21 -4.94
N ARG A 54 1.63 14.92 -5.89
CA ARG A 54 0.87 15.63 -6.94
C ARG A 54 0.04 14.67 -7.78
N ASN A 55 0.61 13.52 -8.13
CA ASN A 55 -0.11 12.51 -8.91
C ASN A 55 -1.27 11.92 -8.11
N VAL A 56 -1.07 11.64 -6.83
CA VAL A 56 -2.12 11.13 -5.97
C VAL A 56 -3.27 12.15 -5.86
N LYS A 57 -2.94 13.43 -5.71
CA LYS A 57 -3.96 14.48 -5.64
C LYS A 57 -4.74 14.60 -6.95
N LYS A 58 -4.06 14.49 -8.10
CA LYS A 58 -4.73 14.52 -9.40
C LYS A 58 -5.70 13.36 -9.55
N MET A 59 -5.26 12.17 -9.18
CA MET A 59 -6.09 10.98 -9.25
C MET A 59 -7.25 11.04 -8.26
N GLY A 60 -7.01 11.60 -7.07
CA GLY A 60 -8.07 11.80 -6.09
C GLY A 60 -9.14 12.77 -6.59
N ARG A 61 -8.73 13.88 -7.20
CA ARG A 61 -9.71 14.81 -7.80
C ARG A 61 -10.55 14.13 -8.86
N TYR A 62 -9.93 13.29 -9.67
CA TYR A 62 -10.66 12.54 -10.69
C TYR A 62 -11.62 11.55 -10.05
N ALA A 63 -11.16 10.80 -9.05
CA ALA A 63 -12.00 9.79 -8.39
C ALA A 63 -13.22 10.41 -7.72
N PHE A 64 -13.06 11.58 -7.10
CA PHE A 64 -14.16 12.28 -6.44
C PHE A 64 -14.88 13.28 -7.35
N GLN A 65 -14.45 13.40 -8.60
CA GLN A 65 -15.06 14.30 -9.58
C GLN A 65 -15.14 15.73 -9.07
N THR A 66 -14.02 16.23 -8.57
CA THR A 66 -13.94 17.58 -7.99
C THR A 66 -12.76 18.34 -8.56
N VAL A 67 -12.86 19.67 -8.54
CA VAL A 67 -11.75 20.57 -8.88
C VAL A 67 -11.10 21.17 -7.66
N SER A 68 -11.55 20.78 -6.46
CA SER A 68 -11.00 21.28 -5.21
C SER A 68 -9.54 20.86 -5.06
N ASP A 69 -8.71 21.76 -4.53
CA ASP A 69 -7.32 21.44 -4.20
C ASP A 69 -7.17 20.90 -2.77
N LYS A 70 -8.29 20.74 -2.06
CA LYS A 70 -8.29 20.27 -0.67
C LYS A 70 -8.43 18.74 -0.63
N ILE A 71 -7.45 18.08 -1.21
CA ILE A 71 -7.32 16.61 -1.19
C ILE A 71 -6.12 16.29 -0.31
N ILE A 72 -6.34 15.57 0.77
CA ILE A 72 -5.28 15.11 1.67
C ILE A 72 -5.36 13.61 1.85
N GLY A 73 -4.17 12.99 1.87
CA GLY A 73 -4.07 11.58 2.15
C GLY A 73 -3.86 11.33 3.63
N VAL A 74 -4.59 10.37 4.17
CA VAL A 74 -4.45 9.95 5.57
C VAL A 74 -4.19 8.45 5.59
N SER A 75 -3.13 8.05 6.27
CA SER A 75 -2.81 6.65 6.45
C SER A 75 -3.52 6.13 7.70
N GLY A 76 -4.19 4.99 7.57
CA GLY A 76 -4.89 4.42 8.71
C GLY A 76 -5.87 3.33 8.29
N PRO A 77 -6.56 2.73 9.26
CA PRO A 77 -7.59 1.74 8.95
C PRO A 77 -8.81 2.40 8.30
N ALA A 78 -9.70 1.58 7.73
CA ALA A 78 -10.89 2.08 7.04
C ALA A 78 -11.77 2.94 7.94
N SER A 79 -11.79 2.67 9.23
CA SER A 79 -12.57 3.47 10.19
C SER A 79 -12.09 4.92 10.26
N ALA A 80 -10.82 5.20 9.95
CA ALA A 80 -10.31 6.57 9.90
C ALA A 80 -10.98 7.38 8.79
N ALA A 81 -11.29 6.73 7.65
CA ALA A 81 -11.97 7.39 6.55
C ALA A 81 -13.45 7.63 6.83
N MET A 82 -14.01 6.86 7.76
CA MET A 82 -15.43 6.95 8.11
C MET A 82 -15.72 8.02 9.16
N GLU A 83 -14.70 8.54 9.79
CA GLU A 83 -14.81 9.65 10.73
C GLU A 83 -14.83 10.98 9.98
#